data_ba0ee3a2e31d45b6b364950df9eb922b
#
_entry.id   ba0ee3a2e31d45b6b364950df9eb922b
#
_cell.length_a   1.000
_cell.length_b   1.000
_cell.length_c   1.000
_cell.angle_alpha   90.00
_cell.angle_beta   90.00
_cell.angle_gamma   90.00
#
_symmetry.space_group_name_H-M   'P 1'
#
loop_
_entity.id
_entity.type
_entity.pdbx_description
1 polymer ?
#
loop_
_entity_poly.entity_id
_entity_poly.type
_entity_poly.pdbx_seq_one_letter_code
_entity_poly.pdbx_strand_id
1 'polypeptide(L)'
;MIEVLVIGADEWKEKYSEQAHLIAFGKNKPASWDRIDYALLMVEAKTKTPSGYITCREFDHETVYWQFGGAMPGTKSTPKSLACFDAALDWAKETYRRVTFVVENTNQPMLKLAMKREFQIIGVRNFRGSILLEHMKEFV
;
A
#
# COMPACT_ATOMS: atom_id res chain seq x y z
N MET A 1 -8.07 11.80 12.52
CA MET A 1 -8.82 10.74 11.84
C MET A 1 -8.41 10.65 10.38
N ILE A 2 -8.21 9.47 9.90
CA ILE A 2 -7.77 9.21 8.52
C ILE A 2 -8.97 8.77 7.67
N GLU A 3 -9.08 9.37 6.51
CA GLU A 3 -10.12 9.05 5.53
C GLU A 3 -9.45 8.45 4.29
N VAL A 4 -10.08 7.46 3.68
CA VAL A 4 -9.56 6.81 2.47
C VAL A 4 -10.32 7.32 1.26
N LEU A 5 -9.57 7.88 0.30
CA LEU A 5 -10.12 8.31 -0.99
C LEU A 5 -9.67 7.34 -2.07
N VAL A 6 -10.59 6.96 -2.94
CA VAL A 6 -10.27 6.09 -4.09
C VAL A 6 -9.97 6.98 -5.28
N ILE A 7 -8.76 6.87 -5.82
CA ILE A 7 -8.29 7.68 -6.93
C ILE A 7 -8.14 6.78 -8.16
N GLY A 8 -8.75 7.16 -9.26
CA GLY A 8 -8.63 6.40 -10.50
C GLY A 8 -7.20 6.35 -11.01
N ALA A 9 -6.87 5.34 -11.82
CA ALA A 9 -5.51 5.13 -12.30
C ALA A 9 -4.94 6.34 -13.05
N ASP A 10 -5.72 6.95 -13.92
CA ASP A 10 -5.27 8.08 -14.72
C ASP A 10 -5.01 9.31 -13.85
N GLU A 11 -5.90 9.61 -12.93
CA GLU A 11 -5.72 10.73 -12.00
C GLU A 11 -4.51 10.51 -11.10
N TRP A 12 -4.31 9.27 -10.63
CA TRP A 12 -3.13 8.93 -9.84
C TRP A 12 -1.84 9.21 -10.60
N LYS A 13 -1.75 8.69 -11.82
CA LYS A 13 -0.56 8.88 -12.66
C LYS A 13 -0.26 10.35 -12.92
N GLU A 14 -1.27 11.13 -13.18
CA GLU A 14 -1.14 12.52 -13.56
C GLU A 14 -0.83 13.44 -12.37
N LYS A 15 -1.51 13.25 -11.25
CA LYS A 15 -1.46 14.21 -10.14
C LYS A 15 -0.59 13.80 -8.95
N TYR A 16 -0.42 12.50 -8.71
CA TYR A 16 0.15 12.03 -7.46
C TYR A 16 1.38 11.14 -7.61
N SER A 17 1.50 10.38 -8.69
CA SER A 17 2.43 9.28 -8.78
C SER A 17 3.90 9.69 -8.64
N GLU A 18 4.30 10.77 -9.28
CA GLU A 18 5.70 11.20 -9.27
C GLU A 18 6.18 11.53 -7.87
N GLN A 19 5.44 12.36 -7.16
CA GLN A 19 5.78 12.78 -5.81
C GLN A 19 5.74 11.59 -4.83
N ALA A 20 4.70 10.79 -4.91
CA ALA A 20 4.54 9.65 -4.02
C ALA A 20 5.66 8.65 -4.20
N HIS A 21 6.02 8.33 -5.43
CA HIS A 21 7.08 7.39 -5.72
C HIS A 21 8.45 7.91 -5.27
N LEU A 22 8.73 9.18 -5.54
CA LEU A 22 9.99 9.82 -5.13
C LEU A 22 10.18 9.74 -3.61
N ILE A 23 9.13 9.98 -2.85
CA ILE A 23 9.18 9.95 -1.39
C ILE A 23 9.37 8.54 -0.86
N ALA A 24 8.63 7.58 -1.40
CA ALA A 24 8.65 6.21 -0.90
C ALA A 24 9.90 5.45 -1.31
N PHE A 25 10.39 5.64 -2.52
CA PHE A 25 11.43 4.80 -3.11
C PHE A 25 12.68 5.56 -3.56
N GLY A 26 12.65 6.88 -3.59
CA GLY A 26 13.75 7.68 -4.10
C GLY A 26 13.78 7.75 -5.62
N LYS A 27 14.53 8.71 -6.15
CA LYS A 27 14.49 9.04 -7.58
C LYS A 27 15.15 8.02 -8.51
N ASN A 28 15.90 7.07 -7.97
CA ASN A 28 16.58 6.05 -8.78
C ASN A 28 15.82 4.74 -8.91
N LYS A 29 14.63 4.64 -8.35
CA LYS A 29 13.82 3.42 -8.46
C LYS A 29 12.63 3.69 -9.38
N PRO A 30 12.64 3.10 -10.59
CA PRO A 30 11.51 3.28 -11.50
C PRO A 30 10.28 2.57 -10.97
N ALA A 31 9.12 3.14 -11.22
CA ALA A 31 7.85 2.51 -10.94
C ALA A 31 7.08 2.33 -12.23
N SER A 32 6.40 1.22 -12.33
CA SER A 32 5.45 1.00 -13.42
C SER A 32 4.05 1.17 -12.85
N TRP A 33 3.35 2.17 -13.36
CA TRP A 33 1.96 2.44 -12.97
C TRP A 33 0.96 1.86 -13.97
N ASP A 34 1.46 1.16 -15.00
CA ASP A 34 0.64 0.71 -16.11
C ASP A 34 -0.38 -0.36 -15.73
N ARG A 35 -0.14 -1.04 -14.62
CA ARG A 35 -0.97 -2.16 -14.18
C ARG A 35 -1.76 -1.87 -12.92
N ILE A 36 -1.91 -0.63 -12.55
CA ILE A 36 -2.77 -0.31 -11.41
C ILE A 36 -4.19 -0.09 -11.90
N ASP A 37 -5.14 -0.51 -11.09
CA ASP A 37 -6.56 -0.27 -11.37
C ASP A 37 -7.02 1.02 -10.71
N TYR A 38 -6.51 1.30 -9.52
CA TYR A 38 -6.79 2.53 -8.78
C TYR A 38 -5.77 2.69 -7.67
N ALA A 39 -5.83 3.81 -6.97
CA ALA A 39 -5.00 4.04 -5.79
C ALA A 39 -5.88 4.46 -4.62
N LEU A 40 -5.44 4.11 -3.42
CA LEU A 40 -6.00 4.63 -2.19
C LEU A 40 -5.12 5.78 -1.72
N LEU A 41 -5.74 6.91 -1.46
CA LEU A 41 -5.06 8.06 -0.87
C LEU A 41 -5.63 8.25 0.53
N MET A 42 -4.79 8.07 1.54
CA MET A 42 -5.18 8.27 2.92
C MET A 42 -4.91 9.72 3.28
N VAL A 43 -5.95 10.42 3.71
CA VAL A 43 -5.87 11.84 4.00
C VAL A 43 -6.36 12.13 5.43
N GLU A 44 -5.86 13.22 5.99
CA GLU A 44 -6.38 13.73 7.23
C GLU A 44 -7.80 14.25 6.99
N ALA A 45 -8.78 13.76 7.74
CA ALA A 45 -10.19 14.03 7.46
C ALA A 45 -10.54 15.53 7.49
N LYS A 46 -9.94 16.30 8.39
CA LYS A 46 -10.23 17.71 8.53
C LYS A 46 -9.60 18.57 7.45
N THR A 47 -8.31 18.36 7.19
CA THR A 47 -7.54 19.21 6.28
C THR A 47 -7.46 18.69 4.87
N LYS A 48 -7.82 17.39 4.67
CA LYS A 48 -7.66 16.66 3.40
C LYS A 48 -6.20 16.57 2.96
N THR A 49 -5.27 16.71 3.89
CA THR A 49 -3.84 16.59 3.61
C THR A 49 -3.47 15.12 3.40
N PRO A 50 -2.84 14.79 2.27
CA PRO A 50 -2.40 13.41 2.03
C PRO A 50 -1.36 12.96 3.06
N SER A 51 -1.57 11.77 3.62
CA SER A 51 -0.69 11.19 4.63
C SER A 51 -0.05 9.88 4.18
N GLY A 52 -0.68 9.17 3.27
CA GLY A 52 -0.16 7.92 2.73
C GLY A 52 -0.90 7.51 1.48
N TYR A 53 -0.37 6.49 0.80
CA TYR A 53 -1.00 5.97 -0.40
C TYR A 53 -0.76 4.48 -0.53
N ILE A 54 -1.64 3.80 -1.28
CA ILE A 54 -1.46 2.41 -1.70
C ILE A 54 -2.03 2.30 -3.11
N THR A 55 -1.21 1.80 -4.05
CA THR A 55 -1.72 1.49 -5.38
C THR A 55 -2.27 0.08 -5.40
N CYS A 56 -3.39 -0.11 -6.07
CA CYS A 56 -4.15 -1.36 -6.02
C CYS A 56 -4.33 -1.95 -7.40
N ARG A 57 -4.26 -3.28 -7.42
CA ARG A 57 -4.57 -4.07 -8.59
C ARG A 57 -5.56 -5.15 -8.17
N GLU A 58 -6.68 -5.22 -8.83
CA GLU A 58 -7.72 -6.19 -8.54
C GLU A 58 -7.40 -7.50 -9.25
N PHE A 59 -7.14 -8.57 -8.49
CA PHE A 59 -6.91 -9.89 -9.09
C PHE A 59 -8.24 -10.51 -9.55
N ASP A 60 -9.25 -10.37 -8.69
CA ASP A 60 -10.63 -10.74 -8.98
C ASP A 60 -11.50 -9.91 -8.05
N HIS A 61 -12.83 -10.12 -8.07
CA HIS A 61 -13.73 -9.32 -7.24
C HIS A 61 -13.61 -9.59 -5.74
N GLU A 62 -12.87 -10.62 -5.33
CA GLU A 62 -12.66 -10.95 -3.92
C GLU A 62 -11.26 -10.60 -3.41
N THR A 63 -10.27 -10.39 -4.30
CA THR A 63 -8.87 -10.26 -3.91
C THR A 63 -8.24 -9.01 -4.53
N VAL A 64 -7.70 -8.16 -3.69
CA VAL A 64 -6.93 -7.00 -4.12
C VAL A 64 -5.45 -7.19 -3.82
N TYR A 65 -4.60 -6.80 -4.76
CA TYR A 65 -3.15 -6.76 -4.59
C TYR A 65 -2.73 -5.31 -4.36
N TRP A 66 -2.08 -5.08 -3.23
CA TRP A 66 -1.47 -3.79 -2.91
C TRP A 66 -0.06 -3.78 -3.47
N GLN A 67 0.12 -3.06 -4.56
CA GLN A 67 1.34 -3.11 -5.35
C GLN A 67 2.44 -2.23 -4.78
N PHE A 68 2.14 -0.96 -4.53
CA PHE A 68 3.05 -0.01 -3.93
C PHE A 68 2.33 0.73 -2.83
N GLY A 69 3.07 1.10 -1.80
CA GLY A 69 2.53 1.88 -0.72
C GLY A 69 3.61 2.65 -0.01
N GLY A 70 3.25 3.74 0.61
CA GLY A 70 4.20 4.55 1.34
C GLY A 70 3.55 5.69 2.09
N ALA A 71 4.33 6.32 2.95
CA ALA A 71 3.92 7.50 3.68
C ALA A 71 4.26 8.75 2.87
N MET A 72 3.43 9.78 3.00
CA MET A 72 3.72 11.10 2.44
C MET A 72 4.69 11.87 3.33
N PRO A 73 5.25 12.99 2.86
CA PRO A 73 6.21 13.76 3.65
C PRO A 73 5.71 14.08 5.05
N GLY A 74 6.58 13.90 6.04
CA GLY A 74 6.26 14.21 7.43
C GLY A 74 5.46 13.15 8.17
N THR A 75 5.05 12.06 7.51
CA THR A 75 4.26 11.01 8.17
C THR A 75 5.01 9.68 8.31
N LYS A 76 6.13 9.50 7.63
CA LYS A 76 6.90 8.26 7.68
C LYS A 76 7.37 7.97 9.10
N SER A 77 7.19 6.72 9.56
CA SER A 77 7.58 6.24 10.89
C SER A 77 6.88 6.97 12.04
N THR A 78 5.70 7.54 11.79
CA THR A 78 4.88 8.19 12.81
C THR A 78 3.64 7.34 13.09
N PRO A 79 2.93 7.61 14.20
CA PRO A 79 1.63 6.96 14.44
C PRO A 79 0.62 7.18 13.30
N LYS A 80 0.76 8.28 12.57
CA LYS A 80 -0.13 8.58 11.44
C LYS A 80 0.08 7.61 10.29
N SER A 81 1.31 7.15 10.03
CA SER A 81 1.55 6.16 8.99
C SER A 81 0.88 4.81 9.33
N LEU A 82 0.90 4.44 10.60
CA LEU A 82 0.21 3.24 11.07
C LEU A 82 -1.31 3.39 10.93
N ALA A 83 -1.84 4.56 11.29
CA ALA A 83 -3.26 4.85 11.12
C ALA A 83 -3.69 4.78 9.65
N CYS A 84 -2.84 5.20 8.72
CA CYS A 84 -3.09 5.07 7.29
C CYS A 84 -3.20 3.61 6.87
N PHE A 85 -2.28 2.77 7.33
CA PHE A 85 -2.32 1.34 7.02
C PHE A 85 -3.60 0.70 7.56
N ASP A 86 -3.96 1.00 8.79
CA ASP A 86 -5.17 0.45 9.41
C ASP A 86 -6.45 0.94 8.70
N ALA A 87 -6.48 2.21 8.29
CA ALA A 87 -7.61 2.73 7.53
C ALA A 87 -7.75 2.03 6.18
N ALA A 88 -6.63 1.74 5.52
CA ALA A 88 -6.65 1.00 4.25
C ALA A 88 -7.14 -0.44 4.46
N LEU A 89 -6.75 -1.08 5.56
CA LEU A 89 -7.24 -2.42 5.90
C LEU A 89 -8.74 -2.43 6.13
N ASP A 90 -9.26 -1.46 6.87
CA ASP A 90 -10.70 -1.34 7.11
C ASP A 90 -11.46 -1.14 5.80
N TRP A 91 -10.92 -0.32 4.92
CA TRP A 91 -11.51 -0.11 3.60
C TRP A 91 -11.51 -1.41 2.78
N ALA A 92 -10.39 -2.13 2.77
CA ALA A 92 -10.27 -3.38 2.03
C ALA A 92 -11.24 -4.44 2.57
N LYS A 93 -11.43 -4.51 3.88
CA LYS A 93 -12.35 -5.45 4.51
C LYS A 93 -13.80 -5.24 4.05
N GLU A 94 -14.19 -4.00 3.79
CA GLU A 94 -15.54 -3.70 3.31
C GLU A 94 -15.72 -3.99 1.83
N THR A 95 -14.62 -4.06 1.08
CA THR A 95 -14.66 -4.15 -0.38
C THR A 95 -14.29 -5.54 -0.89
N TYR A 96 -13.35 -6.20 -0.22
CA TYR A 96 -12.77 -7.47 -0.65
C TYR A 96 -12.80 -8.51 0.45
N ARG A 97 -12.59 -9.75 0.06
CA ARG A 97 -12.42 -10.85 1.02
C ARG A 97 -10.96 -11.03 1.42
N ARG A 98 -10.02 -10.68 0.51
CA ARG A 98 -8.59 -10.87 0.75
C ARG A 98 -7.79 -9.69 0.26
N VAL A 99 -6.68 -9.45 0.94
CA VAL A 99 -5.67 -8.50 0.48
C VAL A 99 -4.32 -9.19 0.46
N THR A 100 -3.54 -8.94 -0.60
CA THR A 100 -2.19 -9.48 -0.74
C THR A 100 -1.20 -8.37 -1.00
N PHE A 101 0.04 -8.57 -0.60
CA PHE A 101 1.16 -7.71 -0.97
C PHE A 101 2.48 -8.47 -0.81
N VAL A 102 3.55 -7.86 -1.28
CA VAL A 102 4.88 -8.45 -1.25
C VAL A 102 5.81 -7.54 -0.47
N VAL A 103 6.62 -8.12 0.41
CA VAL A 103 7.58 -7.38 1.25
C VAL A 103 8.95 -8.00 1.09
N GLU A 104 9.98 -7.16 0.88
CA GLU A 104 11.36 -7.65 0.89
C GLU A 104 11.70 -8.19 2.28
N ASN A 105 12.45 -9.31 2.32
CA ASN A 105 12.79 -9.94 3.59
C ASN A 105 13.71 -9.09 4.49
N THR A 106 14.28 -8.02 3.94
CA THR A 106 15.10 -7.07 4.69
C THR A 106 14.29 -5.90 5.25
N ASN A 107 13.04 -5.76 4.86
CA ASN A 107 12.18 -4.66 5.33
C ASN A 107 11.55 -5.03 6.68
N GLN A 108 12.35 -4.94 7.73
CA GLN A 108 11.94 -5.34 9.09
C GLN A 108 10.69 -4.63 9.60
N PRO A 109 10.55 -3.30 9.47
CA PRO A 109 9.36 -2.62 9.97
C PRO A 109 8.08 -3.13 9.32
N MET A 110 8.10 -3.35 8.01
CA MET A 110 6.92 -3.83 7.29
C MET A 110 6.60 -5.28 7.62
N LEU A 111 7.62 -6.12 7.78
CA LEU A 111 7.43 -7.51 8.17
C LEU A 111 6.77 -7.61 9.55
N LYS A 112 7.23 -6.78 10.49
CA LYS A 112 6.64 -6.74 11.83
C LYS A 112 5.20 -6.25 11.81
N LEU A 113 4.93 -5.23 11.02
CA LEU A 113 3.57 -4.69 10.88
C LEU A 113 2.63 -5.74 10.29
N ALA A 114 3.04 -6.41 9.23
CA ALA A 114 2.24 -7.45 8.61
C ALA A 114 1.91 -8.57 9.62
N MET A 115 2.90 -8.98 10.41
CA MET A 115 2.71 -10.00 11.44
C MET A 115 1.72 -9.53 12.51
N LYS A 116 1.85 -8.30 12.98
CA LYS A 116 0.94 -7.74 13.99
C LYS A 116 -0.49 -7.62 13.48
N ARG A 117 -0.67 -7.43 12.19
CA ARG A 117 -2.00 -7.35 11.58
C ARG A 117 -2.49 -8.70 11.07
N GLU A 118 -1.80 -9.77 11.46
CA GLU A 118 -2.22 -11.15 11.21
C GLU A 118 -2.21 -11.55 9.74
N PHE A 119 -1.30 -10.96 8.96
CA PHE A 119 -1.03 -11.44 7.62
C PHE A 119 -0.24 -12.74 7.69
N GLN A 120 -0.52 -13.64 6.77
CA GLN A 120 0.22 -14.88 6.63
C GLN A 120 1.18 -14.80 5.45
N ILE A 121 2.35 -15.39 5.60
CA ILE A 121 3.30 -15.53 4.50
C ILE A 121 2.85 -16.74 3.68
N ILE A 122 2.55 -16.52 2.41
CA ILE A 122 2.00 -17.55 1.54
C ILE A 122 2.97 -17.98 0.43
N GLY A 123 4.06 -17.26 0.25
CA GLY A 123 5.03 -17.62 -0.78
C GLY A 123 6.31 -16.82 -0.66
N VAL A 124 7.31 -17.28 -1.40
CA VAL A 124 8.63 -16.65 -1.46
C VAL A 124 9.03 -16.54 -2.92
N ARG A 125 9.49 -15.38 -3.32
CA ARG A 125 10.00 -15.15 -4.68
C ARG A 125 11.41 -14.59 -4.62
N ASN A 126 12.25 -15.03 -5.56
CA ASN A 126 13.55 -14.41 -5.79
C ASN A 126 13.43 -13.54 -7.04
N PHE A 127 13.67 -12.25 -6.90
CA PHE A 127 13.61 -11.32 -8.02
C PHE A 127 14.84 -10.43 -8.01
N ARG A 128 15.72 -10.64 -9.01
CA ARG A 128 16.96 -9.85 -9.18
C ARG A 128 17.82 -9.81 -7.90
N GLY A 129 17.94 -10.95 -7.21
CA GLY A 129 18.74 -11.04 -5.98
C GLY A 129 18.04 -10.65 -4.70
N SER A 130 16.84 -10.12 -4.81
CA SER A 130 16.02 -9.79 -3.64
C SER A 130 15.07 -10.94 -3.32
N ILE A 131 14.94 -11.27 -2.05
CA ILE A 131 13.96 -12.26 -1.61
C ILE A 131 12.70 -11.52 -1.18
N LEU A 132 11.60 -11.85 -1.84
CA LEU A 132 10.30 -11.22 -1.61
C LEU A 132 9.37 -12.21 -0.94
N LEU A 133 8.73 -11.77 0.14
CA LEU A 133 7.78 -12.59 0.88
C LEU A 133 6.36 -12.15 0.55
N GLU A 134 5.58 -13.08 0.00
CA GLU A 134 4.18 -12.83 -0.34
C GLU A 134 3.32 -12.98 0.91
N HIS A 135 2.50 -11.98 1.15
CA HIS A 135 1.62 -11.92 2.33
C HIS A 135 0.17 -11.90 1.90
N MET A 136 -0.67 -12.50 2.71
CA MET A 136 -2.12 -12.49 2.50
C MET A 136 -2.85 -12.35 3.83
N LYS A 137 -3.90 -11.55 3.83
CA LYS A 137 -4.87 -11.52 4.92
C LYS A 137 -6.25 -11.80 4.34
N GLU A 138 -6.93 -12.78 4.92
CA GLU A 138 -8.32 -13.06 4.60
C GLU A 138 -9.19 -12.48 5.70
N PHE A 139 -10.17 -11.70 5.32
CA PHE A 139 -11.13 -11.11 6.24
C PHE A 139 -12.25 -12.13 6.50
N VAL A 140 -12.52 -12.36 7.74
CA VAL A 140 -13.49 -13.38 8.13
C VAL A 140 -14.74 -12.72 8.70
#